data_12081045b5f283c42d34cba82a4de411
#
_entry.id   12081045b5f283c42d34cba82a4de411
#
_cell.length_a   1.000
_cell.length_b   1.000
_cell.length_c   1.000
_cell.angle_alpha   90.00
_cell.angle_beta   90.00
_cell.angle_gamma   90.00
#
_symmetry.space_group_name_H-M   'P 1'
#
loop_
_entity.id
_entity.type
_entity.pdbx_description
1 polymer ?
#
loop_
_entity_poly.entity_id
_entity_poly.type
_entity_poly.pdbx_seq_one_letter_code
_entity_poly.pdbx_strand_id
1 'polypeptide(L)'
;MSPPLFDTLAQLATEQRNPHSLAIDNASVEEALHVINAEDHLVPIAVRREIPYIAAAVRLIVNAFAEGGRLLYVGAGTSGRLGVVDASECPPTFGTPPDMVQGLIAGGKEAVFRSREGVEDVESAGADALEAVGVASRDVVCGIAASSRTPYVLGALAHARTMGCATLLVTCAPRASVDVPVDVAMCPVVGPEVIMGSTRMKSGTAQKLVLNMLTTVSMIQRGKVYENMMVDLQMTSQKLEERSKRTVMMVTDLSYEEASTLLDRAKGHVKTALVMHLAAVDAEDARQRLAAADGFVRDAIGA
;
A
#
# COMPACT_ATOMS: atom_id res chain seq x y z
N MET A 1 14.13 -35.33 -20.09
CA MET A 1 13.33 -34.10 -20.15
C MET A 1 13.23 -33.54 -18.74
N SER A 2 13.58 -32.25 -18.53
CA SER A 2 13.44 -31.55 -17.24
C SER A 2 11.95 -31.52 -16.87
N PRO A 3 11.62 -31.50 -15.57
CA PRO A 3 10.25 -31.23 -15.15
C PRO A 3 9.76 -29.85 -15.66
N PRO A 4 8.50 -29.72 -16.07
CA PRO A 4 7.97 -28.45 -16.63
C PRO A 4 8.20 -27.21 -15.71
N LEU A 5 8.18 -27.42 -14.40
CA LEU A 5 8.47 -26.38 -13.41
C LEU A 5 9.91 -25.87 -13.49
N PHE A 6 10.88 -26.77 -13.70
CA PHE A 6 12.30 -26.41 -13.85
C PHE A 6 12.54 -25.51 -15.06
N ASP A 7 11.99 -25.88 -16.21
CA ASP A 7 12.13 -25.10 -17.45
C ASP A 7 11.43 -23.74 -17.35
N THR A 8 10.34 -23.67 -16.58
CA THR A 8 9.62 -22.43 -16.29
C THR A 8 10.43 -21.51 -15.37
N LEU A 9 10.99 -22.04 -14.28
CA LEU A 9 11.83 -21.25 -13.35
C LEU A 9 13.04 -20.65 -14.06
N ALA A 10 13.68 -21.40 -14.96
CA ALA A 10 14.81 -20.94 -15.74
C ALA A 10 14.54 -19.69 -16.60
N GLN A 11 13.26 -19.38 -16.89
CA GLN A 11 12.84 -18.22 -17.69
C GLN A 11 12.44 -17.00 -16.82
N LEU A 12 12.24 -17.17 -15.51
CA LEU A 12 11.85 -16.07 -14.63
C LEU A 12 13.00 -15.11 -14.37
N ALA A 13 12.78 -13.83 -14.51
CA ALA A 13 13.77 -12.79 -14.21
C ALA A 13 14.26 -12.86 -12.76
N THR A 14 13.39 -13.25 -11.81
CA THR A 14 13.71 -13.44 -10.39
C THR A 14 14.66 -14.59 -10.12
N GLU A 15 14.73 -15.57 -11.04
CA GLU A 15 15.58 -16.78 -10.95
C GLU A 15 16.85 -16.69 -11.83
N GLN A 16 17.11 -15.54 -12.45
CA GLN A 16 18.33 -15.31 -13.19
C GLN A 16 19.46 -14.87 -12.24
N ARG A 17 20.69 -15.20 -12.62
CA ARG A 17 21.88 -14.69 -11.93
C ARG A 17 22.10 -13.21 -12.29
N ASN A 18 22.33 -12.38 -11.29
CA ASN A 18 22.66 -10.98 -11.52
C ASN A 18 24.15 -10.87 -11.99
N PRO A 19 24.41 -10.32 -13.18
CA PRO A 19 25.76 -10.22 -13.69
C PRO A 19 26.68 -9.29 -12.84
N HIS A 20 26.09 -8.35 -12.12
CA HIS A 20 26.83 -7.39 -11.29
C HIS A 20 27.22 -7.95 -9.92
N SER A 21 26.70 -9.10 -9.52
CA SER A 21 26.95 -9.71 -8.21
C SER A 21 27.58 -11.11 -8.28
N LEU A 22 28.14 -11.51 -9.42
CA LEU A 22 28.66 -12.87 -9.62
C LEU A 22 29.76 -13.28 -8.64
N ALA A 23 30.54 -12.32 -8.13
CA ALA A 23 31.64 -12.52 -7.20
C ALA A 23 31.38 -11.98 -5.79
N ILE A 24 30.09 -11.76 -5.43
CA ILE A 24 29.70 -11.12 -4.16
C ILE A 24 30.10 -11.95 -2.93
N ASP A 25 30.22 -13.26 -3.08
CA ASP A 25 30.65 -14.20 -2.03
C ASP A 25 32.13 -14.02 -1.63
N ASN A 26 32.93 -13.39 -2.50
CA ASN A 26 34.34 -13.09 -2.26
C ASN A 26 34.63 -11.59 -2.06
N ALA A 27 33.58 -10.77 -2.01
CA ALA A 27 33.69 -9.33 -1.82
C ALA A 27 33.94 -8.96 -0.34
N SER A 28 34.65 -7.86 -0.11
CA SER A 28 34.70 -7.23 1.22
C SER A 28 33.29 -6.74 1.62
N VAL A 29 33.12 -6.42 2.90
CA VAL A 29 31.85 -5.88 3.41
C VAL A 29 31.44 -4.62 2.65
N GLU A 30 32.38 -3.70 2.44
CA GLU A 30 32.17 -2.44 1.75
C GLU A 30 31.77 -2.66 0.28
N GLU A 31 32.51 -3.53 -0.43
CA GLU A 31 32.22 -3.88 -1.82
C GLU A 31 30.81 -4.51 -1.96
N ALA A 32 30.46 -5.47 -1.10
CA ALA A 32 29.13 -6.09 -1.11
C ALA A 32 28.03 -5.06 -0.87
N LEU A 33 28.21 -4.13 0.08
CA LEU A 33 27.25 -3.05 0.35
C LEU A 33 27.12 -2.11 -0.86
N HIS A 34 28.20 -1.77 -1.54
CA HIS A 34 28.17 -0.94 -2.75
C HIS A 34 27.41 -1.63 -3.88
N VAL A 35 27.63 -2.94 -4.11
CA VAL A 35 26.91 -3.71 -5.12
C VAL A 35 25.40 -3.73 -4.82
N ILE A 36 25.01 -4.01 -3.58
CA ILE A 36 23.60 -4.01 -3.17
C ILE A 36 22.97 -2.63 -3.38
N ASN A 37 23.63 -1.58 -2.92
CA ASN A 37 23.13 -0.22 -3.04
C ASN A 37 23.00 0.23 -4.49
N ALA A 38 23.96 -0.12 -5.36
CA ALA A 38 23.91 0.19 -6.79
C ALA A 38 22.70 -0.47 -7.48
N GLU A 39 22.42 -1.72 -7.14
CA GLU A 39 21.25 -2.46 -7.64
C GLU A 39 19.95 -1.86 -7.13
N ASP A 40 19.88 -1.45 -5.86
CA ASP A 40 18.69 -0.84 -5.26
C ASP A 40 18.32 0.50 -5.92
N HIS A 41 19.31 1.27 -6.45
CA HIS A 41 19.04 2.50 -7.19
C HIS A 41 18.20 2.28 -8.47
N LEU A 42 18.16 1.07 -9.01
CA LEU A 42 17.36 0.74 -10.19
C LEU A 42 15.86 0.61 -9.86
N VAL A 43 15.52 0.36 -8.60
CA VAL A 43 14.13 0.06 -8.18
C VAL A 43 13.19 1.24 -8.41
N PRO A 44 13.45 2.47 -7.92
CA PRO A 44 12.56 3.60 -8.16
C PRO A 44 12.41 3.94 -9.66
N ILE A 45 13.43 3.65 -10.48
CA ILE A 45 13.37 3.84 -11.94
C ILE A 45 12.38 2.85 -12.56
N ALA A 46 12.40 1.58 -12.12
CA ALA A 46 11.44 0.57 -12.57
C ALA A 46 10.00 0.93 -12.14
N VAL A 47 9.79 1.35 -10.89
CA VAL A 47 8.48 1.78 -10.38
C VAL A 47 7.97 3.02 -11.11
N ARG A 48 8.83 3.99 -11.44
CA ARG A 48 8.45 5.19 -12.19
C ARG A 48 7.78 4.87 -13.54
N ARG A 49 8.21 3.80 -14.20
CA ARG A 49 7.62 3.36 -15.48
C ARG A 49 6.19 2.85 -15.33
N GLU A 50 5.82 2.43 -14.12
CA GLU A 50 4.51 1.88 -13.79
C GLU A 50 3.52 2.93 -13.28
N ILE A 51 3.89 4.20 -13.15
CA ILE A 51 3.00 5.29 -12.68
C ILE A 51 1.65 5.32 -13.42
N PRO A 52 1.53 5.14 -14.74
CA PRO A 52 0.22 5.13 -15.41
C PRO A 52 -0.70 4.00 -14.91
N TYR A 53 -0.15 2.82 -14.64
CA TYR A 53 -0.90 1.67 -14.13
C TYR A 53 -1.23 1.83 -12.64
N ILE A 54 -0.29 2.37 -11.84
CA ILE A 54 -0.53 2.73 -10.44
C ILE A 54 -1.68 3.74 -10.37
N ALA A 55 -1.69 4.76 -11.22
CA ALA A 55 -2.77 5.74 -11.27
C ALA A 55 -4.12 5.12 -11.65
N ALA A 56 -4.15 4.15 -12.56
CA ALA A 56 -5.37 3.41 -12.89
C ALA A 56 -5.87 2.59 -11.68
N ALA A 57 -4.97 1.90 -10.98
CA ALA A 57 -5.29 1.15 -9.77
C ALA A 57 -5.83 2.06 -8.64
N VAL A 58 -5.20 3.23 -8.42
CA VAL A 58 -5.67 4.22 -7.45
C VAL A 58 -7.11 4.66 -7.74
N ARG A 59 -7.48 4.89 -9.01
CA ARG A 59 -8.86 5.27 -9.36
C ARG A 59 -9.87 4.18 -8.97
N LEU A 60 -9.54 2.90 -9.18
CA LEU A 60 -10.40 1.79 -8.75
C LEU A 60 -10.54 1.75 -7.22
N ILE A 61 -9.45 1.94 -6.48
CA ILE A 61 -9.45 1.96 -5.02
C ILE A 61 -10.28 3.14 -4.49
N VAL A 62 -10.11 4.35 -5.06
CA VAL A 62 -10.87 5.55 -4.66
C VAL A 62 -12.36 5.37 -4.89
N ASN A 63 -12.75 4.81 -6.04
CA ASN A 63 -14.15 4.50 -6.34
C ASN A 63 -14.72 3.47 -5.34
N ALA A 64 -13.99 2.39 -5.07
CA ALA A 64 -14.40 1.41 -4.08
C ALA A 64 -14.61 2.04 -2.69
N PHE A 65 -13.66 2.87 -2.23
CA PHE A 65 -13.79 3.57 -0.95
C PHE A 65 -14.99 4.54 -0.92
N ALA A 66 -15.35 5.16 -2.05
CA ALA A 66 -16.53 6.00 -2.13
C ALA A 66 -17.84 5.21 -1.97
N GLU A 67 -17.86 3.96 -2.40
CA GLU A 67 -18.99 3.03 -2.30
C GLU A 67 -19.00 2.20 -0.99
N GLY A 68 -18.10 2.52 -0.05
CA GLY A 68 -17.96 1.77 1.21
C GLY A 68 -17.30 0.40 1.05
N GLY A 69 -16.57 0.20 -0.05
CA GLY A 69 -15.71 -0.96 -0.28
C GLY A 69 -14.35 -0.82 0.41
N ARG A 70 -13.53 -1.85 0.29
CA ARG A 70 -12.24 -2.02 0.96
C ARG A 70 -11.14 -2.33 -0.04
N LEU A 71 -9.88 -2.11 0.38
CA LEU A 71 -8.70 -2.63 -0.31
C LEU A 71 -8.19 -3.85 0.45
N LEU A 72 -8.17 -5.01 -0.21
CA LEU A 72 -7.70 -6.27 0.35
C LEU A 72 -6.40 -6.69 -0.36
N TYR A 73 -5.27 -6.57 0.33
CA TYR A 73 -3.99 -7.10 -0.13
C TYR A 73 -3.92 -8.60 0.11
N VAL A 74 -3.46 -9.36 -0.88
CA VAL A 74 -3.29 -10.80 -0.79
C VAL A 74 -1.88 -11.17 -1.25
N GLY A 75 -1.09 -11.82 -0.40
CA GLY A 75 0.29 -12.17 -0.72
C GLY A 75 0.84 -13.28 0.15
N ALA A 76 2.00 -13.81 -0.23
CA ALA A 76 2.74 -14.79 0.54
C ALA A 76 4.12 -14.26 0.92
N GLY A 77 4.72 -14.78 1.99
CA GLY A 77 6.06 -14.42 2.43
C GLY A 77 6.27 -12.91 2.58
N THR A 78 7.31 -12.37 1.96
CA THR A 78 7.64 -10.93 1.99
C THR A 78 6.50 -10.09 1.40
N SER A 79 5.92 -10.51 0.28
CA SER A 79 4.84 -9.79 -0.39
C SER A 79 3.61 -9.64 0.51
N GLY A 80 3.21 -10.72 1.19
CA GLY A 80 2.11 -10.67 2.16
C GLY A 80 2.43 -9.79 3.38
N ARG A 81 3.66 -9.84 3.89
CA ARG A 81 4.09 -8.97 5.00
C ARG A 81 4.04 -7.50 4.63
N LEU A 82 4.47 -7.14 3.42
CA LEU A 82 4.40 -5.75 2.95
C LEU A 82 2.95 -5.26 2.84
N GLY A 83 2.02 -6.10 2.39
CA GLY A 83 0.59 -5.80 2.41
C GLY A 83 0.05 -5.56 3.83
N VAL A 84 0.47 -6.39 4.80
CA VAL A 84 0.11 -6.20 6.23
C VAL A 84 0.70 -4.90 6.78
N VAL A 85 1.97 -4.60 6.48
CA VAL A 85 2.62 -3.35 6.93
C VAL A 85 1.89 -2.13 6.40
N ASP A 86 1.65 -2.05 5.09
CA ASP A 86 0.98 -0.91 4.47
C ASP A 86 -0.46 -0.72 5.01
N ALA A 87 -1.21 -1.81 5.17
CA ALA A 87 -2.56 -1.79 5.74
C ALA A 87 -2.58 -1.29 7.19
N SER A 88 -1.63 -1.75 8.02
CA SER A 88 -1.56 -1.40 9.45
C SER A 88 -1.23 0.07 9.70
N GLU A 89 -0.58 0.75 8.76
CA GLU A 89 -0.21 2.16 8.87
C GLU A 89 -1.34 3.14 8.43
N CYS A 90 -2.39 2.65 7.77
CA CYS A 90 -3.50 3.50 7.33
C CYS A 90 -4.31 4.10 8.50
N PRO A 91 -4.70 3.35 9.55
CA PRO A 91 -5.45 3.92 10.66
C PRO A 91 -4.70 5.02 11.42
N PRO A 92 -3.44 4.86 11.85
CA PRO A 92 -2.73 5.91 12.60
C PRO A 92 -2.37 7.13 11.75
N THR A 93 -2.20 6.96 10.41
CA THR A 93 -1.80 8.03 9.50
C THR A 93 -2.99 8.83 8.99
N PHE A 94 -4.06 8.15 8.62
CA PHE A 94 -5.20 8.73 7.90
C PHE A 94 -6.53 8.65 8.67
N GLY A 95 -6.54 8.11 9.89
CA GLY A 95 -7.75 7.97 10.70
C GLY A 95 -8.79 7.04 10.09
N THR A 96 -8.36 6.07 9.28
CA THR A 96 -9.27 5.13 8.63
C THR A 96 -9.77 4.06 9.60
N PRO A 97 -10.95 3.47 9.36
CA PRO A 97 -11.33 2.22 10.01
C PRO A 97 -10.27 1.14 9.74
N PRO A 98 -9.94 0.26 10.73
CA PRO A 98 -8.93 -0.77 10.56
C PRO A 98 -9.22 -1.79 9.46
N ASP A 99 -10.48 -1.95 9.08
CA ASP A 99 -10.95 -2.88 8.06
C ASP A 99 -10.99 -2.28 6.65
N MET A 100 -10.79 -0.97 6.49
CA MET A 100 -10.80 -0.30 5.19
C MET A 100 -9.65 -0.75 4.27
N VAL A 101 -8.48 -1.01 4.83
CA VAL A 101 -7.34 -1.62 4.13
C VAL A 101 -6.88 -2.82 4.96
N GLN A 102 -6.80 -4.00 4.35
CA GLN A 102 -6.42 -5.23 5.05
C GLN A 102 -5.34 -5.99 4.29
N GLY A 103 -4.44 -6.62 5.02
CA GLY A 103 -3.42 -7.51 4.48
C GLY A 103 -3.72 -8.97 4.82
N LEU A 104 -3.92 -9.79 3.80
CA LEU A 104 -4.16 -11.23 3.90
C LEU A 104 -2.88 -11.97 3.47
N ILE A 105 -2.28 -12.71 4.39
CA ILE A 105 -1.03 -13.42 4.13
C ILE A 105 -1.24 -14.93 4.16
N ALA A 106 -0.66 -15.66 3.20
CA ALA A 106 -0.65 -17.11 3.20
C ALA A 106 -0.09 -17.66 4.52
N GLY A 107 -0.81 -18.59 5.14
CA GLY A 107 -0.46 -19.14 6.45
C GLY A 107 -0.94 -18.30 7.65
N GLY A 108 -1.66 -17.18 7.41
CA GLY A 108 -2.33 -16.39 8.43
C GLY A 108 -1.37 -15.58 9.32
N LYS A 109 -1.84 -15.12 10.48
CA LYS A 109 -1.12 -14.19 11.36
C LYS A 109 0.28 -14.68 11.77
N GLU A 110 0.46 -15.97 11.99
CA GLU A 110 1.76 -16.55 12.36
C GLU A 110 2.82 -16.37 11.27
N ALA A 111 2.40 -16.37 9.98
CA ALA A 111 3.30 -16.18 8.84
C ALA A 111 3.86 -14.75 8.74
N VAL A 112 3.30 -13.77 9.45
CA VAL A 112 3.86 -12.42 9.56
C VAL A 112 5.21 -12.46 10.28
N PHE A 113 5.30 -13.23 11.36
CA PHE A 113 6.48 -13.26 12.25
C PHE A 113 7.49 -14.35 11.90
N ARG A 114 7.04 -15.44 11.29
CA ARG A 114 7.89 -16.59 10.94
C ARG A 114 7.57 -17.09 9.54
N SER A 115 8.60 -17.47 8.77
CA SER A 115 8.39 -18.13 7.48
C SER A 115 7.65 -19.44 7.68
N ARG A 116 6.65 -19.69 6.82
CA ARG A 116 5.90 -20.97 6.75
C ARG A 116 5.98 -21.44 5.32
N GLU A 117 6.74 -22.49 5.11
CA GLU A 117 6.96 -23.06 3.78
C GLU A 117 5.73 -23.83 3.29
N GLY A 118 5.47 -23.81 1.99
CA GLY A 118 4.41 -24.58 1.32
C GLY A 118 3.00 -23.99 1.47
N VAL A 119 2.80 -22.96 2.29
CA VAL A 119 1.47 -22.34 2.45
C VAL A 119 1.07 -21.50 1.24
N GLU A 120 2.03 -21.02 0.46
CA GLU A 120 1.83 -20.28 -0.78
C GLU A 120 1.38 -21.14 -1.95
N ASP A 121 1.57 -22.47 -1.87
CA ASP A 121 1.25 -23.42 -2.94
C ASP A 121 -0.23 -23.85 -2.95
N VAL A 122 -0.99 -23.48 -1.92
CA VAL A 122 -2.40 -23.85 -1.77
C VAL A 122 -3.30 -22.79 -2.38
N GLU A 123 -3.77 -23.02 -3.60
CA GLU A 123 -4.60 -22.08 -4.35
C GLU A 123 -5.93 -21.77 -3.66
N SER A 124 -6.65 -22.79 -3.16
CA SER A 124 -7.93 -22.62 -2.48
C SER A 124 -7.83 -21.74 -1.22
N ALA A 125 -6.69 -21.77 -0.51
CA ALA A 125 -6.49 -20.98 0.68
C ALA A 125 -6.55 -19.47 0.41
N GLY A 126 -6.29 -19.02 -0.82
CA GLY A 126 -6.46 -17.63 -1.22
C GLY A 126 -7.93 -17.22 -1.30
N ALA A 127 -8.78 -18.07 -1.85
CA ALA A 127 -10.24 -17.88 -1.86
C ALA A 127 -10.82 -17.92 -0.44
N ASP A 128 -10.43 -18.93 0.37
CA ASP A 128 -10.87 -19.10 1.76
C ASP A 128 -10.54 -17.85 2.61
N ALA A 129 -9.36 -17.24 2.38
CA ALA A 129 -8.96 -16.03 3.09
C ALA A 129 -9.84 -14.82 2.75
N LEU A 130 -10.28 -14.67 1.50
CA LEU A 130 -11.22 -13.64 1.08
C LEU A 130 -12.63 -13.88 1.63
N GLU A 131 -13.10 -15.12 1.62
CA GLU A 131 -14.39 -15.50 2.19
C GLU A 131 -14.43 -15.22 3.71
N ALA A 132 -13.35 -15.55 4.40
CA ALA A 132 -13.23 -15.33 5.86
C ALA A 132 -13.36 -13.85 6.27
N VAL A 133 -13.02 -12.90 5.40
CA VAL A 133 -13.21 -11.46 5.63
C VAL A 133 -14.49 -10.92 4.98
N GLY A 134 -15.33 -11.79 4.42
CA GLY A 134 -16.59 -11.44 3.77
C GLY A 134 -16.37 -10.48 2.59
N VAL A 135 -15.54 -10.89 1.62
CA VAL A 135 -15.29 -10.12 0.39
C VAL A 135 -16.58 -9.83 -0.35
N ALA A 136 -16.73 -8.63 -0.90
CA ALA A 136 -17.93 -8.19 -1.62
C ALA A 136 -17.56 -7.48 -2.92
N SER A 137 -18.47 -7.43 -3.89
CA SER A 137 -18.24 -6.86 -5.22
C SER A 137 -17.75 -5.42 -5.25
N ARG A 138 -18.00 -4.65 -4.19
CA ARG A 138 -17.49 -3.28 -4.02
C ARG A 138 -16.04 -3.19 -3.56
N ASP A 139 -15.43 -4.33 -3.15
CA ASP A 139 -14.04 -4.37 -2.69
C ASP A 139 -13.06 -4.41 -3.87
N VAL A 140 -11.84 -3.96 -3.64
CA VAL A 140 -10.69 -4.14 -4.55
C VAL A 140 -9.76 -5.17 -3.95
N VAL A 141 -9.42 -6.20 -4.71
CA VAL A 141 -8.45 -7.23 -4.30
C VAL A 141 -7.15 -7.02 -5.05
N CYS A 142 -6.08 -6.80 -4.31
CA CYS A 142 -4.75 -6.58 -4.85
C CYS A 142 -3.84 -7.77 -4.51
N GLY A 143 -3.57 -8.61 -5.48
CA GLY A 143 -2.57 -9.68 -5.40
C GLY A 143 -1.16 -9.12 -5.45
N ILE A 144 -0.27 -9.64 -4.59
CA ILE A 144 1.13 -9.25 -4.52
C ILE A 144 2.00 -10.50 -4.67
N ALA A 145 2.67 -10.64 -5.82
CA ALA A 145 3.49 -11.81 -6.13
C ALA A 145 4.64 -11.41 -7.06
N ALA A 146 5.90 -11.48 -6.60
CA ALA A 146 7.06 -11.07 -7.38
C ALA A 146 7.17 -11.78 -8.74
N SER A 147 6.83 -13.07 -8.81
CA SER A 147 6.86 -13.91 -10.00
C SER A 147 5.55 -13.96 -10.79
N SER A 148 4.46 -13.36 -10.30
CA SER A 148 3.08 -13.49 -10.81
C SER A 148 2.49 -14.93 -10.79
N ARG A 149 3.09 -15.86 -10.04
CA ARG A 149 2.76 -17.31 -10.13
C ARG A 149 2.35 -17.97 -8.82
N THR A 150 2.34 -17.23 -7.72
CA THR A 150 2.02 -17.76 -6.39
C THR A 150 0.58 -18.28 -6.34
N PRO A 151 0.36 -19.62 -6.18
CA PRO A 151 -0.98 -20.21 -6.27
C PRO A 151 -1.98 -19.56 -5.32
N TYR A 152 -1.61 -19.31 -4.08
CA TYR A 152 -2.44 -18.59 -3.10
C TYR A 152 -2.96 -17.26 -3.64
N VAL A 153 -2.12 -16.46 -4.31
CA VAL A 153 -2.49 -15.17 -4.90
C VAL A 153 -3.40 -15.37 -6.11
N LEU A 154 -3.09 -16.35 -6.97
CA LEU A 154 -3.90 -16.66 -8.14
C LEU A 154 -5.32 -17.10 -7.77
N GLY A 155 -5.45 -17.99 -6.78
CA GLY A 155 -6.74 -18.43 -6.27
C GLY A 155 -7.57 -17.29 -5.68
N ALA A 156 -6.94 -16.40 -4.91
CA ALA A 156 -7.62 -15.21 -4.40
C ALA A 156 -8.12 -14.29 -5.52
N LEU A 157 -7.28 -13.99 -6.52
CA LEU A 157 -7.67 -13.14 -7.65
C LEU A 157 -8.78 -13.77 -8.50
N ALA A 158 -8.70 -15.07 -8.74
CA ALA A 158 -9.75 -15.81 -9.46
C ALA A 158 -11.09 -15.74 -8.70
N HIS A 159 -11.08 -15.99 -7.40
CA HIS A 159 -12.26 -15.88 -6.54
C HIS A 159 -12.83 -14.44 -6.54
N ALA A 160 -11.98 -13.42 -6.34
CA ALA A 160 -12.38 -12.02 -6.36
C ALA A 160 -13.11 -11.64 -7.66
N ARG A 161 -12.63 -12.12 -8.81
CA ARG A 161 -13.31 -11.91 -10.10
C ARG A 161 -14.69 -12.56 -10.15
N THR A 162 -14.87 -13.75 -9.61
CA THR A 162 -16.20 -14.39 -9.56
C THR A 162 -17.16 -13.62 -8.66
N MET A 163 -16.65 -12.94 -7.64
CA MET A 163 -17.42 -12.06 -6.75
C MET A 163 -17.71 -10.68 -7.35
N GLY A 164 -17.16 -10.37 -8.54
CA GLY A 164 -17.33 -9.07 -9.20
C GLY A 164 -16.47 -7.95 -8.63
N CYS A 165 -15.43 -8.29 -7.86
CA CYS A 165 -14.48 -7.31 -7.33
C CYS A 165 -13.56 -6.77 -8.44
N ALA A 166 -13.14 -5.52 -8.33
CA ALA A 166 -12.00 -5.03 -9.09
C ALA A 166 -10.71 -5.72 -8.62
N THR A 167 -9.86 -6.12 -9.56
CA THR A 167 -8.67 -6.94 -9.31
C THR A 167 -7.39 -6.25 -9.77
N LEU A 168 -6.41 -6.23 -8.88
CA LEU A 168 -5.09 -5.64 -9.12
C LEU A 168 -4.00 -6.70 -8.91
N LEU A 169 -2.89 -6.57 -9.64
CA LEU A 169 -1.71 -7.39 -9.41
C LEU A 169 -0.46 -6.50 -9.35
N VAL A 170 0.35 -6.69 -8.30
CA VAL A 170 1.70 -6.12 -8.18
C VAL A 170 2.71 -7.24 -8.37
N THR A 171 3.51 -7.16 -9.43
CA THR A 171 4.50 -8.19 -9.76
C THR A 171 5.77 -7.58 -10.32
N CYS A 172 6.92 -8.27 -10.16
CA CYS A 172 8.17 -7.87 -10.79
C CYS A 172 8.47 -8.64 -12.09
N ALA A 173 7.52 -9.46 -12.55
CA ALA A 173 7.58 -10.13 -13.83
C ALA A 173 7.35 -9.14 -15.00
N PRO A 174 7.99 -9.34 -16.15
CA PRO A 174 7.70 -8.56 -17.36
C PRO A 174 6.20 -8.63 -17.72
N ARG A 175 5.61 -7.50 -18.09
CA ARG A 175 4.17 -7.41 -18.43
C ARG A 175 3.74 -8.43 -19.47
N ALA A 176 4.57 -8.70 -20.49
CA ALA A 176 4.29 -9.67 -21.55
C ALA A 176 4.22 -11.12 -21.04
N SER A 177 4.75 -11.41 -19.85
CA SER A 177 4.72 -12.74 -19.23
C SER A 177 3.62 -12.91 -18.19
N VAL A 178 2.81 -11.86 -17.94
CA VAL A 178 1.70 -11.90 -16.98
C VAL A 178 0.48 -12.48 -17.69
N ASP A 179 0.16 -13.72 -17.37
CA ASP A 179 -1.03 -14.45 -17.86
C ASP A 179 -2.04 -14.62 -16.71
N VAL A 180 -2.36 -13.51 -16.06
CA VAL A 180 -3.33 -13.49 -14.96
C VAL A 180 -4.39 -12.45 -15.32
N PRO A 181 -5.67 -12.86 -15.43
CA PRO A 181 -6.74 -11.96 -15.81
C PRO A 181 -7.06 -11.03 -14.63
N VAL A 182 -6.56 -9.79 -14.69
CA VAL A 182 -6.81 -8.71 -13.71
C VAL A 182 -7.15 -7.42 -14.42
N ASP A 183 -7.84 -6.51 -13.74
CA ASP A 183 -8.20 -5.20 -14.31
C ASP A 183 -6.97 -4.32 -14.50
N VAL A 184 -6.03 -4.35 -13.54
CA VAL A 184 -4.77 -3.62 -13.65
C VAL A 184 -3.61 -4.45 -13.09
N ALA A 185 -2.57 -4.65 -13.91
CA ALA A 185 -1.29 -5.20 -13.46
C ALA A 185 -0.25 -4.06 -13.38
N MET A 186 0.48 -3.99 -12.28
CA MET A 186 1.62 -3.10 -12.05
C MET A 186 2.89 -3.97 -12.04
N CYS A 187 3.77 -3.74 -13.00
CA CYS A 187 4.88 -4.63 -13.32
C CYS A 187 6.25 -3.92 -13.21
N PRO A 188 6.68 -3.47 -12.03
CA PRO A 188 8.00 -2.87 -11.87
C PRO A 188 9.09 -3.94 -12.02
N VAL A 189 9.62 -4.08 -13.24
CA VAL A 189 10.66 -5.06 -13.57
C VAL A 189 12.00 -4.57 -13.04
N VAL A 190 12.47 -5.16 -11.94
CA VAL A 190 13.70 -4.78 -11.25
C VAL A 190 14.93 -5.62 -11.66
N GLY A 191 14.73 -6.59 -12.55
CA GLY A 191 15.79 -7.52 -12.96
C GLY A 191 16.17 -8.55 -11.88
N PRO A 192 17.22 -9.33 -12.11
CA PRO A 192 17.69 -10.34 -11.16
C PRO A 192 18.11 -9.74 -9.82
N GLU A 193 17.86 -10.45 -8.75
CA GLU A 193 18.30 -10.04 -7.40
C GLU A 193 19.81 -10.17 -7.23
N VAL A 194 20.38 -9.42 -6.30
CA VAL A 194 21.81 -9.52 -5.93
C VAL A 194 22.13 -10.94 -5.44
N ILE A 195 21.25 -11.54 -4.69
CA ILE A 195 21.25 -12.97 -4.35
C ILE A 195 20.12 -13.63 -5.13
N MET A 196 20.44 -14.48 -6.07
CA MET A 196 19.49 -15.15 -6.97
C MET A 196 18.30 -15.75 -6.20
N GLY A 197 17.08 -15.46 -6.64
CA GLY A 197 15.86 -15.97 -6.03
C GLY A 197 15.41 -15.24 -4.75
N SER A 198 16.24 -14.34 -4.19
CA SER A 198 15.92 -13.65 -2.93
C SER A 198 15.05 -12.42 -3.15
N THR A 199 13.80 -12.63 -3.55
CA THR A 199 12.83 -11.56 -3.92
C THR A 199 12.39 -10.66 -2.76
N ARG A 200 12.89 -10.88 -1.55
CA ARG A 200 12.73 -9.94 -0.43
C ARG A 200 13.52 -8.64 -0.61
N MET A 201 14.46 -8.57 -1.56
CA MET A 201 15.37 -7.44 -1.80
C MET A 201 14.74 -6.42 -2.78
N LYS A 202 15.24 -6.32 -4.02
CA LYS A 202 14.72 -5.33 -5.01
C LYS A 202 13.23 -5.48 -5.28
N SER A 203 12.76 -6.71 -5.46
CA SER A 203 11.33 -6.97 -5.69
C SER A 203 10.47 -6.52 -4.50
N GLY A 204 10.90 -6.83 -3.27
CA GLY A 204 10.23 -6.36 -2.05
C GLY A 204 10.23 -4.83 -1.97
N THR A 205 11.36 -4.18 -2.26
CA THR A 205 11.46 -2.71 -2.28
C THR A 205 10.52 -2.10 -3.33
N ALA A 206 10.43 -2.67 -4.53
CA ALA A 206 9.51 -2.21 -5.58
C ALA A 206 8.05 -2.36 -5.13
N GLN A 207 7.68 -3.50 -4.57
CA GLN A 207 6.34 -3.74 -4.03
C GLN A 207 6.00 -2.69 -2.96
N LYS A 208 6.89 -2.48 -1.98
CA LYS A 208 6.69 -1.45 -0.94
C LYS A 208 6.42 -0.06 -1.53
N LEU A 209 7.18 0.36 -2.53
CA LEU A 209 6.98 1.65 -3.19
C LEU A 209 5.62 1.74 -3.87
N VAL A 210 5.19 0.68 -4.55
CA VAL A 210 3.87 0.63 -5.21
C VAL A 210 2.75 0.67 -4.18
N LEU A 211 2.79 -0.18 -3.14
CA LEU A 211 1.73 -0.23 -2.11
C LEU A 211 1.57 1.12 -1.41
N ASN A 212 2.68 1.76 -1.01
CA ASN A 212 2.62 3.10 -0.41
C ASN A 212 2.01 4.15 -1.36
N MET A 213 2.27 4.08 -2.67
CA MET A 213 1.61 4.97 -3.64
C MET A 213 0.11 4.68 -3.73
N LEU A 214 -0.31 3.41 -3.74
CA LEU A 214 -1.72 3.03 -3.81
C LEU A 214 -2.51 3.61 -2.64
N THR A 215 -2.08 3.37 -1.41
CA THR A 215 -2.80 3.85 -0.21
C THR A 215 -2.67 5.35 -0.04
N THR A 216 -1.45 5.91 -0.09
CA THR A 216 -1.23 7.34 0.13
C THR A 216 -2.00 8.19 -0.86
N VAL A 217 -1.93 7.88 -2.16
CA VAL A 217 -2.63 8.68 -3.17
C VAL A 217 -4.14 8.49 -3.06
N SER A 218 -4.63 7.28 -2.75
CA SER A 218 -6.05 7.05 -2.51
C SER A 218 -6.56 7.87 -1.31
N MET A 219 -5.79 7.96 -0.23
CA MET A 219 -6.15 8.77 0.94
C MET A 219 -6.09 10.28 0.65
N ILE A 220 -5.14 10.75 -0.18
CA ILE A 220 -5.13 12.14 -0.67
C ILE A 220 -6.41 12.43 -1.44
N GLN A 221 -6.83 11.55 -2.34
CA GLN A 221 -8.08 11.67 -3.12
C GLN A 221 -9.37 11.51 -2.29
N ARG A 222 -9.24 11.15 -1.02
CA ARG A 222 -10.33 11.09 -0.03
C ARG A 222 -10.26 12.23 1.01
N GLY A 223 -9.50 13.29 0.71
CA GLY A 223 -9.40 14.46 1.56
C GLY A 223 -8.71 14.21 2.92
N LYS A 224 -7.90 13.14 3.05
CA LYS A 224 -7.22 12.79 4.31
C LYS A 224 -5.96 13.62 4.57
N VAL A 225 -5.60 14.48 3.63
CA VAL A 225 -4.39 15.31 3.64
C VAL A 225 -4.76 16.75 3.30
N TYR A 226 -4.13 17.71 3.96
CA TYR A 226 -4.17 19.11 3.59
C TYR A 226 -2.75 19.59 3.33
N GLU A 227 -2.49 20.14 2.12
CA GLU A 227 -1.15 20.33 1.59
C GLU A 227 -0.34 19.03 1.64
N ASN A 228 0.73 18.95 2.41
CA ASN A 228 1.52 17.73 2.64
C ASN A 228 1.42 17.21 4.09
N MET A 229 0.37 17.63 4.82
CA MET A 229 0.21 17.33 6.23
C MET A 229 -0.92 16.33 6.48
N MET A 230 -0.70 15.44 7.44
CA MET A 230 -1.74 14.54 7.96
C MET A 230 -2.71 15.34 8.82
N VAL A 231 -3.96 15.47 8.37
CA VAL A 231 -5.00 16.26 9.07
C VAL A 231 -6.15 15.40 9.61
N ASP A 232 -6.13 14.09 9.34
CA ASP A 232 -7.16 13.13 9.78
C ASP A 232 -6.58 12.09 10.76
N LEU A 233 -5.43 12.38 11.35
CA LEU A 233 -4.80 11.51 12.34
C LEU A 233 -5.66 11.45 13.62
N GLN A 234 -5.67 10.28 14.27
CA GLN A 234 -6.33 10.10 15.56
C GLN A 234 -5.36 10.44 16.71
N MET A 235 -5.79 11.30 17.64
CA MET A 235 -4.99 11.69 18.81
C MET A 235 -4.99 10.60 19.89
N THR A 236 -4.40 9.42 19.57
CA THR A 236 -4.36 8.28 20.47
C THR A 236 -3.11 8.21 21.35
N SER A 237 -2.21 9.20 21.24
CA SER A 237 -0.98 9.27 22.03
C SER A 237 -0.53 10.74 22.18
N GLN A 238 0.26 11.02 23.23
CA GLN A 238 0.85 12.36 23.43
C GLN A 238 1.59 12.88 22.19
N LYS A 239 2.35 12.01 21.50
CA LYS A 239 3.03 12.38 20.27
C LYS A 239 2.06 12.85 19.18
N LEU A 240 0.90 12.21 19.06
CA LEU A 240 -0.11 12.56 18.05
C LEU A 240 -0.87 13.83 18.46
N GLU A 241 -1.11 14.06 19.74
CA GLU A 241 -1.67 15.32 20.26
C GLU A 241 -0.75 16.49 19.94
N GLU A 242 0.54 16.39 20.28
CA GLU A 242 1.52 17.45 20.00
C GLU A 242 1.70 17.68 18.49
N ARG A 243 1.64 16.61 17.68
CA ARG A 243 1.64 16.74 16.22
C ARG A 243 0.42 17.49 15.71
N SER A 244 -0.76 17.23 16.25
CA SER A 244 -2.00 17.95 15.90
C SER A 244 -1.90 19.44 16.18
N LYS A 245 -1.43 19.82 17.37
CA LYS A 245 -1.18 21.22 17.72
C LYS A 245 -0.19 21.88 16.76
N ARG A 246 0.93 21.21 16.50
CA ARG A 246 1.94 21.69 15.54
C ARG A 246 1.36 21.86 14.13
N THR A 247 0.53 20.93 13.66
CA THR A 247 -0.13 21.02 12.34
C THR A 247 -1.04 22.25 12.29
N VAL A 248 -1.83 22.50 13.33
CA VAL A 248 -2.68 23.68 13.41
C VAL A 248 -1.82 24.95 13.39
N MET A 249 -0.79 25.04 14.23
CA MET A 249 0.12 26.20 14.26
C MET A 249 0.76 26.49 12.90
N MET A 250 1.20 25.46 12.18
CA MET A 250 1.85 25.62 10.86
C MET A 250 0.91 26.15 9.77
N VAL A 251 -0.39 25.92 9.91
CA VAL A 251 -1.40 26.34 8.92
C VAL A 251 -2.02 27.69 9.29
N THR A 252 -2.08 28.02 10.57
CA THR A 252 -2.86 29.17 11.09
C THR A 252 -2.03 30.30 11.68
N ASP A 253 -0.71 30.10 11.85
CA ASP A 253 0.21 30.99 12.56
C ASP A 253 -0.19 31.30 14.02
N LEU A 254 -1.09 30.48 14.63
CA LEU A 254 -1.50 30.61 16.02
C LEU A 254 -0.36 30.17 16.97
N SER A 255 -0.36 30.73 18.18
CA SER A 255 0.49 30.28 19.28
C SER A 255 0.10 28.86 19.74
N TYR A 256 0.96 28.21 20.53
CA TYR A 256 0.69 26.88 21.08
C TYR A 256 -0.60 26.82 21.89
N GLU A 257 -0.84 27.83 22.76
CA GLU A 257 -2.02 27.96 23.62
C GLU A 257 -3.29 28.15 22.79
N GLU A 258 -3.23 29.00 21.77
CA GLU A 258 -4.37 29.27 20.87
C GLU A 258 -4.69 28.02 20.03
N ALA A 259 -3.69 27.33 19.48
CA ALA A 259 -3.87 26.09 18.75
C ALA A 259 -4.44 24.98 19.62
N SER A 260 -3.99 24.86 20.87
CA SER A 260 -4.56 23.92 21.85
C SER A 260 -6.04 24.22 22.12
N THR A 261 -6.36 25.47 22.40
CA THR A 261 -7.75 25.92 22.64
C THR A 261 -8.64 25.69 21.43
N LEU A 262 -8.14 25.91 20.22
CA LEU A 262 -8.86 25.67 18.98
C LEU A 262 -9.14 24.19 18.77
N LEU A 263 -8.15 23.31 19.03
CA LEU A 263 -8.32 21.87 18.97
C LEU A 263 -9.31 21.35 20.00
N ASP A 264 -9.30 21.89 21.23
CA ASP A 264 -10.27 21.51 22.27
C ASP A 264 -11.71 21.85 21.82
N ARG A 265 -11.93 23.05 21.25
CA ARG A 265 -13.22 23.45 20.66
C ARG A 265 -13.64 22.54 19.49
N ALA A 266 -12.67 22.06 18.70
CA ALA A 266 -12.88 21.11 17.61
C ALA A 266 -13.03 19.65 18.08
N LYS A 267 -13.00 19.38 19.39
CA LYS A 267 -13.01 18.03 20.00
C LYS A 267 -11.85 17.15 19.46
N GLY A 268 -10.69 17.75 19.29
CA GLY A 268 -9.50 17.05 18.80
C GLY A 268 -9.44 16.82 17.30
N HIS A 269 -10.45 17.20 16.52
CA HIS A 269 -10.49 16.96 15.08
C HIS A 269 -9.75 18.08 14.33
N VAL A 270 -8.56 17.77 13.82
CA VAL A 270 -7.66 18.77 13.20
C VAL A 270 -8.32 19.48 12.02
N LYS A 271 -8.98 18.77 11.10
CA LYS A 271 -9.69 19.40 9.96
C LYS A 271 -10.75 20.39 10.42
N THR A 272 -11.55 20.03 11.42
CA THR A 272 -12.54 20.96 11.99
C THR A 272 -11.87 22.19 12.54
N ALA A 273 -10.77 22.06 13.30
CA ALA A 273 -10.01 23.19 13.84
C ALA A 273 -9.50 24.11 12.73
N LEU A 274 -8.93 23.54 11.66
CA LEU A 274 -8.46 24.31 10.51
C LEU A 274 -9.59 25.09 9.83
N VAL A 275 -10.73 24.42 9.56
CA VAL A 275 -11.88 25.09 8.91
C VAL A 275 -12.47 26.16 9.81
N MET A 276 -12.58 25.92 11.13
CA MET A 276 -13.03 26.95 12.08
C MET A 276 -12.20 28.23 12.00
N HIS A 277 -10.88 28.09 11.95
CA HIS A 277 -9.99 29.24 11.91
C HIS A 277 -9.98 29.91 10.54
N LEU A 278 -9.75 29.14 9.47
CA LEU A 278 -9.54 29.66 8.13
C LEU A 278 -10.82 30.25 7.49
N ALA A 279 -11.98 29.70 7.84
CA ALA A 279 -13.27 30.21 7.38
C ALA A 279 -13.99 31.11 8.38
N ALA A 280 -13.40 31.35 9.58
CA ALA A 280 -13.96 32.15 10.67
C ALA A 280 -15.37 31.70 11.09
N VAL A 281 -15.56 30.37 11.23
CA VAL A 281 -16.86 29.75 11.60
C VAL A 281 -16.76 28.97 12.92
N ASP A 282 -17.90 28.59 13.49
CA ASP A 282 -17.91 27.72 14.66
C ASP A 282 -17.66 26.24 14.29
N ALA A 283 -17.59 25.38 15.32
CA ALA A 283 -17.28 23.98 15.13
C ALA A 283 -18.41 23.20 14.44
N GLU A 284 -19.65 23.63 14.54
CA GLU A 284 -20.78 22.98 13.88
C GLU A 284 -20.79 23.32 12.39
N ASP A 285 -20.68 24.59 12.05
CA ASP A 285 -20.56 25.04 10.66
C ASP A 285 -19.32 24.42 9.97
N ALA A 286 -18.19 24.33 10.68
CA ALA A 286 -16.99 23.72 10.14
C ALA A 286 -17.19 22.23 9.78
N ARG A 287 -17.90 21.46 10.64
CA ARG A 287 -18.25 20.07 10.34
C ARG A 287 -19.21 19.94 9.17
N GLN A 288 -20.22 20.82 9.08
CA GLN A 288 -21.18 20.82 7.97
C GLN A 288 -20.48 21.14 6.64
N ARG A 289 -19.57 22.12 6.62
CA ARG A 289 -18.76 22.46 5.44
C ARG A 289 -17.86 21.30 5.02
N LEU A 290 -17.18 20.65 5.98
CA LEU A 290 -16.36 19.48 5.70
C LEU A 290 -17.19 18.31 5.13
N ALA A 291 -18.38 18.08 5.66
CA ALA A 291 -19.27 17.05 5.15
C ALA A 291 -19.76 17.35 3.72
N ALA A 292 -20.13 18.62 3.45
CA ALA A 292 -20.51 19.05 2.10
C ALA A 292 -19.34 19.02 1.08
N ALA A 293 -18.12 19.12 1.56
CA ALA A 293 -16.88 19.09 0.78
C ALA A 293 -16.20 17.70 0.77
N ASP A 294 -16.91 16.60 1.06
CA ASP A 294 -16.39 15.24 1.11
C ASP A 294 -15.10 15.09 1.95
N GLY A 295 -14.95 15.95 2.97
CA GLY A 295 -13.80 15.98 3.88
C GLY A 295 -12.59 16.78 3.37
N PHE A 296 -12.66 17.44 2.23
CA PHE A 296 -11.58 18.29 1.72
C PHE A 296 -11.57 19.65 2.43
N VAL A 297 -10.49 19.93 3.16
CA VAL A 297 -10.34 21.20 3.89
C VAL A 297 -10.36 22.38 2.92
N ARG A 298 -9.70 22.29 1.78
CA ARG A 298 -9.61 23.37 0.79
C ARG A 298 -10.97 23.79 0.28
N ASP A 299 -11.83 22.85 -0.04
CA ASP A 299 -13.19 23.10 -0.52
C ASP A 299 -14.08 23.61 0.62
N ALA A 300 -13.90 23.08 1.84
CA ALA A 300 -14.66 23.49 3.02
C ALA A 300 -14.39 24.94 3.46
N ILE A 301 -13.20 25.48 3.19
CA ILE A 301 -12.87 26.89 3.46
C ILE A 301 -13.27 27.83 2.30
N GLY A 302 -13.66 27.30 1.13
CA GLY A 302 -14.03 28.10 -0.02
C GLY A 302 -12.85 28.68 -0.80
N ALA A 303 -11.69 28.01 -0.76
CA ALA A 303 -10.44 28.43 -1.39
C ALA A 303 -10.19 27.74 -2.74
#